data_8a3dbe428cfcd5daee2f75322e9dc189
#
_entry.id   8a3dbe428cfcd5daee2f75322e9dc189
#
_cell.length_a   1.000
_cell.length_b   1.000
_cell.length_c   1.000
_cell.angle_alpha   90.00
_cell.angle_beta   90.00
_cell.angle_gamma   90.00
#
_symmetry.space_group_name_H-M   'P 1'
#
loop_
_entity.id
_entity.type
_entity.pdbx_description
1 polymer ?
#
loop_
_entity_poly.entity_id
_entity_poly.type
_entity_poly.pdbx_seq_one_letter_code
_entity_poly.pdbx_strand_id
1 'polypeptide(L)'
;TKLTKIQFSNIEELQAENLRKMLLAMSRDVRVMIIKLCDRLHNMRTGDAWPEQKRRDKARETMEVYAPIANRLGILNVKEELEDRSLHYLDPVGYEEISKMLSERAGEEFLARVSSVIELRLKESGIEGATIKRRVKSIYGIYRKTIMQNKSFDEIYDIYAVRIILDTLAECYSTLGLIHDMYHPLPNRFKDYISTPKPNGYQSLHTTVI
;
A
#
# COMPACT_ATOMS: atom_id res chain seq x y z
N THR A 1 29.64 12.31 -4.55
CA THR A 1 30.17 13.54 -3.92
C THR A 1 30.23 13.32 -2.44
N LYS A 2 31.46 13.15 -1.91
CA LYS A 2 31.72 13.07 -0.48
C LYS A 2 31.35 14.39 0.17
N LEU A 3 30.26 14.39 0.92
CA LEU A 3 29.87 15.52 1.78
C LEU A 3 30.91 15.66 2.89
N THR A 4 31.33 16.87 3.15
CA THR A 4 32.34 17.30 4.15
C THR A 4 32.17 16.56 5.47
N LYS A 5 33.23 15.93 5.97
CA LYS A 5 33.28 15.30 7.28
C LYS A 5 33.12 16.35 8.37
N ILE A 6 31.95 16.45 8.95
CA ILE A 6 31.72 17.10 10.24
C ILE A 6 31.93 15.99 11.30
N GLN A 7 32.73 16.26 12.34
CA GLN A 7 32.84 15.36 13.48
C GLN A 7 31.57 15.48 14.30
N PHE A 8 30.78 14.39 14.37
CA PHE A 8 29.58 14.32 15.19
C PHE A 8 29.91 13.66 16.52
N SER A 9 29.36 14.23 17.58
CA SER A 9 29.55 13.74 18.95
C SER A 9 28.69 12.53 19.29
N ASN A 10 27.66 12.26 18.47
CA ASN A 10 26.71 11.15 18.69
C ASN A 10 26.18 10.62 17.34
N ILE A 11 25.87 9.32 17.31
CA ILE A 11 25.27 8.62 16.14
C ILE A 11 23.91 9.21 15.77
N GLU A 12 23.12 9.64 16.75
CA GLU A 12 21.80 10.25 16.56
C GLU A 12 21.89 11.60 15.84
N GLU A 13 22.87 12.45 16.18
CA GLU A 13 23.11 13.71 15.50
C GLU A 13 23.53 13.49 14.03
N LEU A 14 24.35 12.47 13.77
CA LEU A 14 24.75 12.10 12.41
C LEU A 14 23.54 11.66 11.58
N GLN A 15 22.64 10.88 12.16
CA GLN A 15 21.42 10.40 11.49
C GLN A 15 20.47 11.56 11.21
N ALA A 16 20.26 12.46 12.17
CA ALA A 16 19.42 13.65 12.00
C ALA A 16 19.95 14.58 10.91
N GLU A 17 21.27 14.82 10.88
CA GLU A 17 21.89 15.66 9.86
C GLU A 17 21.86 15.02 8.46
N ASN A 18 22.03 13.72 8.36
CA ASN A 18 21.89 12.99 7.10
C ASN A 18 20.45 13.06 6.58
N LEU A 19 19.46 12.92 7.47
CA LEU A 19 18.05 13.08 7.14
C LEU A 19 17.75 14.50 6.67
N ARG A 20 18.25 15.53 7.37
CA ARG A 20 18.11 16.93 6.99
C ARG A 20 18.71 17.22 5.62
N LYS A 21 19.94 16.77 5.35
CA LYS A 21 20.59 16.91 4.04
C LYS A 21 19.82 16.21 2.93
N MET A 22 19.29 15.04 3.22
CA MET A 22 18.43 14.32 2.30
C MET A 22 17.16 15.09 1.99
N LEU A 23 16.46 15.63 2.99
CA LEU A 23 15.26 16.45 2.82
C LEU A 23 15.56 17.74 2.04
N LEU A 24 16.70 18.39 2.27
CA LEU A 24 17.14 19.57 1.52
C LEU A 24 17.49 19.24 0.06
N ALA A 25 18.11 18.08 -0.20
CA ALA A 25 18.38 17.63 -1.56
C ALA A 25 17.07 17.32 -2.32
N MET A 26 16.06 16.77 -1.63
CA MET A 26 14.72 16.51 -2.16
C MET A 26 14.01 17.78 -2.63
N SER A 27 14.14 18.86 -1.87
CA SER A 27 13.49 20.13 -2.22
C SER A 27 14.04 20.72 -3.52
N ARG A 28 15.22 20.28 -3.96
CA ARG A 28 15.87 20.71 -5.19
C ARG A 28 15.62 19.79 -6.37
N ASP A 29 15.58 18.47 -6.15
CA ASP A 29 15.39 17.48 -7.22
C ASP A 29 14.78 16.18 -6.68
N VAL A 30 13.53 15.93 -7.07
CA VAL A 30 12.78 14.72 -6.67
C VAL A 30 13.44 13.41 -7.16
N ARG A 31 14.23 13.47 -8.25
CA ARG A 31 14.92 12.29 -8.79
C ARG A 31 15.91 11.71 -7.79
N VAL A 32 16.54 12.55 -6.97
CA VAL A 32 17.44 12.10 -5.88
C VAL A 32 16.70 11.18 -4.91
N MET A 33 15.42 11.47 -4.65
CA MET A 33 14.60 10.63 -3.77
C MET A 33 14.25 9.30 -4.39
N ILE A 34 13.86 9.32 -5.66
CA ILE A 34 13.55 8.08 -6.38
C ILE A 34 14.76 7.15 -6.35
N ILE A 35 15.97 7.68 -6.63
CA ILE A 35 17.22 6.90 -6.56
C ILE A 35 17.45 6.37 -5.14
N LYS A 36 17.23 7.18 -4.10
CA LYS A 36 17.40 6.76 -2.70
C LYS A 36 16.37 5.72 -2.27
N LEU A 37 15.14 5.82 -2.74
CA LEU A 37 14.12 4.80 -2.49
C LEU A 37 14.46 3.48 -3.18
N CYS A 38 14.97 3.52 -4.43
CA CYS A 38 15.42 2.33 -5.14
C CYS A 38 16.62 1.68 -4.45
N ASP A 39 17.62 2.47 -4.02
CA ASP A 39 18.77 1.98 -3.25
C ASP A 39 18.32 1.33 -1.93
N ARG A 40 17.42 2.00 -1.17
CA ARG A 40 16.86 1.45 0.06
C ARG A 40 16.09 0.16 -0.18
N LEU A 41 15.26 0.12 -1.22
CA LEU A 41 14.49 -1.07 -1.57
C LEU A 41 15.41 -2.24 -1.95
N HIS A 42 16.45 -1.98 -2.75
CA HIS A 42 17.46 -2.99 -3.07
C HIS A 42 18.14 -3.52 -1.79
N ASN A 43 18.56 -2.61 -0.92
CA ASN A 43 19.18 -2.96 0.35
C ASN A 43 18.26 -3.81 1.25
N MET A 44 16.96 -3.49 1.30
CA MET A 44 15.99 -4.27 2.06
C MET A 44 15.71 -5.64 1.44
N ARG A 45 15.84 -5.78 0.12
CA ARG A 45 15.72 -7.07 -0.59
C ARG A 45 16.90 -8.01 -0.34
N THR A 46 18.08 -7.45 -0.06
CA THR A 46 19.34 -8.18 0.13
C THR A 46 19.80 -8.19 1.58
N GLY A 47 18.97 -7.73 2.51
CA GLY A 47 19.33 -7.53 3.92
C GLY A 47 19.57 -8.81 4.71
N ASP A 48 19.19 -9.99 4.20
CA ASP A 48 19.38 -11.27 4.88
C ASP A 48 20.86 -11.59 5.13
N ALA A 49 21.76 -11.04 4.32
CA ALA A 49 23.20 -11.16 4.50
C ALA A 49 23.77 -10.29 5.66
N TRP A 50 22.95 -9.40 6.26
CA TRP A 50 23.44 -8.53 7.33
C TRP A 50 23.31 -9.18 8.71
N PRO A 51 24.15 -8.78 9.67
CA PRO A 51 23.95 -9.10 11.09
C PRO A 51 22.56 -8.64 11.57
N GLU A 52 21.96 -9.38 12.48
CA GLU A 52 20.60 -9.14 12.98
C GLU A 52 20.37 -7.70 13.44
N GLN A 53 21.27 -7.18 14.27
CA GLN A 53 21.16 -5.80 14.78
C GLN A 53 21.10 -4.79 13.62
N LYS A 54 21.96 -4.93 12.62
CA LYS A 54 21.95 -4.05 11.44
C LYS A 54 20.64 -4.15 10.64
N ARG A 55 20.07 -5.37 10.50
CA ARG A 55 18.78 -5.57 9.84
C ARG A 55 17.67 -4.79 10.56
N ARG A 56 17.60 -4.93 11.89
CA ARG A 56 16.61 -4.25 12.72
C ARG A 56 16.73 -2.73 12.66
N ASP A 57 17.95 -2.20 12.75
CA ASP A 57 18.20 -0.76 12.67
C ASP A 57 17.81 -0.19 11.29
N LYS A 58 18.18 -0.92 10.22
CA LYS A 58 17.80 -0.51 8.86
C LYS A 58 16.31 -0.65 8.59
N ALA A 59 15.64 -1.63 9.17
CA ALA A 59 14.20 -1.78 9.09
C ALA A 59 13.47 -0.64 9.81
N ARG A 60 13.89 -0.25 11.02
CA ARG A 60 13.34 0.92 11.73
C ARG A 60 13.51 2.21 10.93
N GLU A 61 14.73 2.50 10.47
CA GLU A 61 15.01 3.66 9.62
C GLU A 61 14.12 3.67 8.37
N THR A 62 13.87 2.50 7.78
CA THR A 62 13.01 2.35 6.60
C THR A 62 11.55 2.69 6.92
N MET A 63 11.02 2.18 8.03
CA MET A 63 9.65 2.45 8.47
C MET A 63 9.43 3.91 8.86
N GLU A 64 10.41 4.53 9.53
CA GLU A 64 10.29 5.88 10.06
C GLU A 64 10.53 6.97 9.00
N VAL A 65 11.36 6.69 7.99
CA VAL A 65 11.80 7.69 7.02
C VAL A 65 11.36 7.36 5.60
N TYR A 66 11.80 6.21 5.06
CA TYR A 66 11.67 5.93 3.63
C TYR A 66 10.24 5.56 3.20
N ALA A 67 9.54 4.76 4.00
CA ALA A 67 8.15 4.39 3.70
C ALA A 67 7.20 5.60 3.74
N PRO A 68 7.27 6.53 4.72
CA PRO A 68 6.53 7.79 4.69
C PRO A 68 6.87 8.68 3.49
N ILE A 69 8.12 8.73 3.06
CA ILE A 69 8.54 9.49 1.88
C ILE A 69 7.92 8.88 0.62
N ALA A 70 8.04 7.54 0.43
CA ALA A 70 7.42 6.84 -0.69
C ALA A 70 5.92 7.08 -0.75
N ASN A 71 5.25 7.09 0.41
CA ASN A 71 3.83 7.42 0.52
C ASN A 71 3.50 8.84 0.07
N ARG A 72 4.28 9.85 0.49
CA ARG A 72 4.08 11.25 0.09
C ARG A 72 4.33 11.48 -1.39
N LEU A 73 5.26 10.74 -1.99
CA LEU A 73 5.53 10.76 -3.42
C LEU A 73 4.51 9.96 -4.24
N GLY A 74 3.56 9.26 -3.60
CA GLY A 74 2.56 8.43 -4.28
C GLY A 74 3.11 7.11 -4.84
N ILE A 75 4.35 6.72 -4.50
CA ILE A 75 5.00 5.49 -4.98
C ILE A 75 4.57 4.33 -4.07
N LEU A 76 3.29 3.97 -4.14
CA LEU A 76 2.66 3.05 -3.18
C LEU A 76 3.26 1.64 -3.22
N ASN A 77 3.64 1.12 -4.39
CA ASN A 77 4.24 -0.21 -4.50
C ASN A 77 5.57 -0.29 -3.74
N VAL A 78 6.42 0.74 -3.87
CA VAL A 78 7.68 0.82 -3.13
C VAL A 78 7.43 0.95 -1.63
N LYS A 79 6.47 1.78 -1.24
CA LYS A 79 6.06 1.94 0.15
C LYS A 79 5.63 0.60 0.76
N GLU A 80 4.70 -0.10 0.11
CA GLU A 80 4.16 -1.37 0.61
C GLU A 80 5.27 -2.43 0.73
N GLU A 81 6.15 -2.56 -0.27
CA GLU A 81 7.27 -3.52 -0.20
C GLU A 81 8.29 -3.15 0.88
N LEU A 82 8.60 -1.86 1.06
CA LEU A 82 9.49 -1.40 2.14
C LEU A 82 8.91 -1.72 3.52
N GLU A 83 7.60 -1.49 3.71
CA GLU A 83 6.90 -1.79 4.96
C GLU A 83 6.89 -3.31 5.24
N ASP A 84 6.53 -4.14 4.25
CA ASP A 84 6.47 -5.60 4.42
C ASP A 84 7.83 -6.20 4.74
N ARG A 85 8.90 -5.79 4.03
CA ARG A 85 10.27 -6.25 4.31
C ARG A 85 10.78 -5.78 5.66
N SER A 86 10.42 -4.56 6.07
CA SER A 86 10.78 -4.05 7.38
C SER A 86 10.08 -4.81 8.50
N LEU A 87 8.79 -5.13 8.34
CA LEU A 87 8.04 -5.95 9.28
C LEU A 87 8.68 -7.33 9.45
N HIS A 88 9.07 -7.98 8.34
CA HIS A 88 9.74 -9.27 8.36
C HIS A 88 11.01 -9.27 9.25
N TYR A 89 11.76 -8.17 9.30
CA TYR A 89 12.94 -8.04 10.16
C TYR A 89 12.62 -7.57 11.60
N LEU A 90 11.56 -6.83 11.81
CA LEU A 90 11.20 -6.27 13.11
C LEU A 90 10.37 -7.22 13.95
N ASP A 91 9.40 -7.88 13.31
CA ASP A 91 8.50 -8.88 13.90
C ASP A 91 8.27 -10.05 12.91
N PRO A 92 9.25 -10.98 12.83
CA PRO A 92 9.13 -12.14 11.94
C PRO A 92 7.92 -13.01 12.25
N VAL A 93 7.54 -13.15 13.52
CA VAL A 93 6.41 -13.98 13.93
C VAL A 93 5.10 -13.41 13.41
N GLY A 94 4.86 -12.13 13.65
CA GLY A 94 3.66 -11.46 13.15
C GLY A 94 3.61 -11.41 11.61
N TYR A 95 4.76 -11.28 10.95
CA TYR A 95 4.86 -11.36 9.49
C TYR A 95 4.42 -12.72 8.97
N GLU A 96 4.99 -13.81 9.51
CA GLU A 96 4.70 -15.19 9.10
C GLU A 96 3.25 -15.57 9.37
N GLU A 97 2.68 -15.18 10.50
CA GLU A 97 1.29 -15.43 10.84
C GLU A 97 0.33 -14.84 9.79
N ILE A 98 0.52 -13.57 9.44
CA ILE A 98 -0.32 -12.91 8.43
C ILE A 98 -0.06 -13.46 7.03
N SER A 99 1.20 -13.73 6.69
CA SER A 99 1.58 -14.33 5.41
C SER A 99 0.89 -15.68 5.21
N LYS A 100 0.88 -16.53 6.25
CA LYS A 100 0.19 -17.81 6.24
C LYS A 100 -1.32 -17.63 6.05
N MET A 101 -1.95 -16.75 6.81
CA MET A 101 -3.40 -16.47 6.68
C MET A 101 -3.77 -16.00 5.27
N LEU A 102 -2.91 -15.22 4.62
CA LEU A 102 -3.13 -14.79 3.24
C LEU A 102 -2.95 -15.93 2.24
N SER A 103 -1.94 -16.79 2.43
CA SER A 103 -1.66 -17.91 1.51
C SER A 103 -2.73 -18.99 1.54
N GLU A 104 -3.35 -19.22 2.70
CA GLU A 104 -4.44 -20.20 2.86
C GLU A 104 -5.74 -19.77 2.16
N ARG A 105 -5.88 -18.50 1.86
CA ARG A 105 -7.05 -17.94 1.18
C ARG A 105 -6.73 -17.65 -0.29
N ALA A 106 -6.70 -18.57 -1.19
CA ALA A 106 -6.51 -18.47 -2.65
C ALA A 106 -6.87 -17.11 -3.31
N GLY A 107 -6.33 -16.00 -2.75
CA GLY A 107 -6.82 -14.63 -2.96
C GLY A 107 -6.62 -14.11 -4.38
N GLU A 108 -5.51 -14.48 -5.05
CA GLU A 108 -5.26 -14.02 -6.42
C GLU A 108 -6.16 -14.73 -7.42
N GLU A 109 -6.38 -16.04 -7.27
CA GLU A 109 -7.29 -16.79 -8.13
C GLU A 109 -8.75 -16.35 -7.92
N PHE A 110 -9.13 -16.10 -6.68
CA PHE A 110 -10.44 -15.55 -6.34
C PHE A 110 -10.64 -14.19 -7.02
N LEU A 111 -9.71 -13.25 -6.87
CA LEU A 111 -9.77 -11.94 -7.51
C LEU A 111 -9.77 -12.03 -9.04
N ALA A 112 -9.05 -13.00 -9.62
CA ALA A 112 -9.07 -13.23 -11.05
C ALA A 112 -10.46 -13.63 -11.53
N ARG A 113 -11.09 -14.62 -10.87
CA ARG A 113 -12.45 -15.07 -11.21
C ARG A 113 -13.47 -13.94 -11.06
N VAL A 114 -13.47 -13.25 -9.92
CA VAL A 114 -14.38 -12.11 -9.67
C VAL A 114 -14.20 -11.02 -10.74
N SER A 115 -12.95 -10.68 -11.08
CA SER A 115 -12.66 -9.66 -12.08
C SER A 115 -13.19 -10.04 -13.47
N SER A 116 -13.03 -11.33 -13.87
CA SER A 116 -13.54 -11.81 -15.17
C SER A 116 -15.05 -11.78 -15.24
N VAL A 117 -15.74 -12.15 -14.15
CA VAL A 117 -17.22 -12.09 -14.08
C VAL A 117 -17.70 -10.64 -14.16
N ILE A 118 -17.06 -9.72 -13.44
CA ILE A 118 -17.37 -8.28 -13.49
C ILE A 118 -17.15 -7.74 -14.91
N GLU A 119 -16.02 -8.07 -15.55
CA GLU A 119 -15.69 -7.63 -16.91
C GLU A 119 -16.76 -8.07 -17.92
N LEU A 120 -17.19 -9.33 -17.83
CA LEU A 120 -18.23 -9.85 -18.69
C LEU A 120 -19.53 -9.07 -18.49
N ARG A 121 -19.96 -8.86 -17.25
CA ARG A 121 -21.20 -8.16 -16.91
C ARG A 121 -21.19 -6.71 -17.37
N LEU A 122 -20.06 -6.02 -17.27
CA LEU A 122 -19.90 -4.65 -17.78
C LEU A 122 -20.08 -4.60 -19.30
N LYS A 123 -19.46 -5.53 -20.03
CA LYS A 123 -19.59 -5.63 -21.50
C LYS A 123 -21.05 -5.92 -21.92
N GLU A 124 -21.73 -6.84 -21.25
CA GLU A 124 -23.15 -7.15 -21.50
C GLU A 124 -24.05 -5.94 -21.27
N SER A 125 -23.65 -5.03 -20.37
CA SER A 125 -24.40 -3.81 -20.05
C SER A 125 -24.00 -2.62 -20.91
N GLY A 126 -23.16 -2.81 -21.94
CA GLY A 126 -22.72 -1.75 -22.85
C GLY A 126 -21.66 -0.80 -22.27
N ILE A 127 -21.03 -1.14 -21.14
CA ILE A 127 -19.92 -0.37 -20.55
C ILE A 127 -18.63 -0.93 -21.13
N GLU A 128 -18.11 -0.27 -22.16
CA GLU A 128 -16.87 -0.62 -22.83
C GLU A 128 -15.71 0.24 -22.30
N GLY A 129 -14.46 -0.26 -22.41
CA GLY A 129 -13.27 0.50 -22.02
C GLY A 129 -12.95 0.50 -20.51
N ALA A 130 -13.74 -0.18 -19.68
CA ALA A 130 -13.45 -0.30 -18.25
C ALA A 130 -12.11 -0.96 -17.98
N THR A 131 -11.27 -0.32 -17.17
CA THR A 131 -10.01 -0.93 -16.71
C THR A 131 -10.19 -1.52 -15.32
N ILE A 132 -10.03 -2.84 -15.20
CA ILE A 132 -10.15 -3.56 -13.92
C ILE A 132 -8.77 -3.81 -13.34
N LYS A 133 -8.53 -3.28 -12.12
CA LYS A 133 -7.30 -3.52 -11.34
C LYS A 133 -7.62 -4.28 -10.07
N ARG A 134 -6.83 -5.32 -9.81
CA ARG A 134 -6.91 -6.14 -8.60
C ARG A 134 -5.90 -5.66 -7.59
N ARG A 135 -6.24 -5.76 -6.32
CA ARG A 135 -5.33 -5.43 -5.22
C ARG A 135 -5.53 -6.40 -4.07
N VAL A 136 -4.44 -6.96 -3.59
CA VAL A 136 -4.35 -7.59 -2.27
C VAL A 136 -3.66 -6.60 -1.34
N LYS A 137 -4.17 -6.46 -0.12
CA LYS A 137 -3.58 -5.58 0.89
C LYS A 137 -2.24 -6.13 1.34
N SER A 138 -1.24 -5.25 1.53
CA SER A 138 0.09 -5.61 2.02
C SER A 138 0.04 -6.25 3.41
N ILE A 139 1.02 -7.11 3.72
CA ILE A 139 1.13 -7.80 5.01
C ILE A 139 1.18 -6.79 6.16
N TYR A 140 2.01 -5.74 6.04
CA TYR A 140 2.04 -4.67 7.03
C TYR A 140 0.72 -3.90 7.14
N GLY A 141 0.02 -3.71 6.03
CA GLY A 141 -1.30 -3.07 6.03
C GLY A 141 -2.34 -3.85 6.83
N ILE A 142 -2.26 -5.18 6.84
CA ILE A 142 -3.09 -6.08 7.66
C ILE A 142 -2.58 -6.07 9.10
N TYR A 143 -1.28 -6.29 9.32
CA TYR A 143 -0.62 -6.25 10.63
C TYR A 143 -1.01 -5.02 11.43
N ARG A 144 -0.98 -3.85 10.81
CA ARG A 144 -1.38 -2.60 11.46
C ARG A 144 -2.84 -2.60 11.92
N LYS A 145 -3.73 -3.26 11.19
CA LYS A 145 -5.15 -3.36 11.57
C LYS A 145 -5.38 -4.39 12.67
N THR A 146 -4.69 -5.50 12.62
CA THR A 146 -4.82 -6.56 13.64
C THR A 146 -4.19 -6.14 14.96
N ILE A 147 -2.91 -5.76 14.93
CA ILE A 147 -2.14 -5.48 16.16
C ILE A 147 -2.42 -4.07 16.70
N MET A 148 -2.38 -3.01 15.85
CA MET A 148 -2.51 -1.64 16.34
C MET A 148 -3.96 -1.19 16.51
N GLN A 149 -4.93 -1.77 15.76
CA GLN A 149 -6.35 -1.45 15.87
C GLN A 149 -7.17 -2.56 16.53
N ASN A 150 -6.52 -3.62 17.01
CA ASN A 150 -7.12 -4.77 17.70
C ASN A 150 -8.33 -5.37 16.95
N LYS A 151 -8.23 -5.46 15.61
CA LYS A 151 -9.26 -6.07 14.76
C LYS A 151 -8.91 -7.53 14.50
N SER A 152 -9.92 -8.40 14.57
CA SER A 152 -9.74 -9.76 14.06
C SER A 152 -9.53 -9.75 12.53
N PHE A 153 -8.87 -10.76 12.01
CA PHE A 153 -8.61 -10.87 10.57
C PHE A 153 -9.92 -10.86 9.76
N ASP A 154 -10.99 -11.47 10.29
CA ASP A 154 -12.31 -11.54 9.63
C ASP A 154 -13.06 -10.20 9.64
N GLU A 155 -12.66 -9.24 10.48
CA GLU A 155 -13.19 -7.87 10.47
C GLU A 155 -12.50 -6.95 9.46
N ILE A 156 -11.46 -7.45 8.77
CA ILE A 156 -10.73 -6.69 7.76
C ILE A 156 -11.31 -6.98 6.37
N TYR A 157 -12.36 -6.27 6.00
CA TYR A 157 -13.09 -6.46 4.73
C TYR A 157 -12.34 -5.94 3.48
N ASP A 158 -11.23 -5.22 3.63
CA ASP A 158 -10.45 -4.61 2.54
C ASP A 158 -9.13 -5.33 2.26
N ILE A 159 -9.07 -6.65 2.57
CA ILE A 159 -7.92 -7.49 2.23
C ILE A 159 -7.84 -7.66 0.72
N TYR A 160 -8.97 -7.95 0.09
CA TYR A 160 -9.11 -8.09 -1.36
C TYR A 160 -9.94 -6.95 -1.90
N ALA A 161 -9.48 -6.33 -2.98
CA ALA A 161 -10.20 -5.24 -3.62
C ALA A 161 -10.09 -5.31 -5.14
N VAL A 162 -11.18 -4.95 -5.80
CA VAL A 162 -11.23 -4.71 -7.24
C VAL A 162 -11.47 -3.21 -7.45
N ARG A 163 -10.68 -2.60 -8.31
CA ARG A 163 -10.88 -1.22 -8.74
C ARG A 163 -11.28 -1.22 -10.21
N ILE A 164 -12.42 -0.62 -10.48
CA ILE A 164 -12.96 -0.43 -11.82
C ILE A 164 -12.74 1.05 -12.16
N ILE A 165 -12.01 1.32 -13.23
CA ILE A 165 -11.72 2.67 -13.72
C ILE A 165 -12.57 2.87 -14.98
N LEU A 166 -13.32 3.94 -14.99
CA LEU A 166 -14.33 4.28 -16.00
C LEU A 166 -14.12 5.72 -16.46
N ASP A 167 -14.60 6.05 -17.64
CA ASP A 167 -14.38 7.36 -18.26
C ASP A 167 -15.37 8.43 -17.79
N THR A 168 -16.58 8.04 -17.37
CA THR A 168 -17.62 8.98 -16.98
C THR A 168 -18.20 8.73 -15.60
N LEU A 169 -18.75 9.78 -14.97
CA LEU A 169 -19.45 9.69 -13.68
C LEU A 169 -20.72 8.84 -13.79
N ALA A 170 -21.43 8.93 -14.91
CA ALA A 170 -22.64 8.14 -15.13
C ALA A 170 -22.33 6.64 -15.13
N GLU A 171 -21.25 6.23 -15.79
CA GLU A 171 -20.78 4.84 -15.78
C GLU A 171 -20.39 4.38 -14.38
N CYS A 172 -19.79 5.24 -13.54
CA CYS A 172 -19.46 4.89 -12.16
C CYS A 172 -20.71 4.50 -11.35
N TYR A 173 -21.79 5.29 -11.43
CA TYR A 173 -23.04 4.98 -10.74
C TYR A 173 -23.78 3.78 -11.35
N SER A 174 -23.76 3.65 -12.67
CA SER A 174 -24.34 2.47 -13.36
C SER A 174 -23.60 1.20 -12.97
N THR A 175 -22.28 1.24 -12.95
CA THR A 175 -21.43 0.11 -12.50
C THR A 175 -21.69 -0.26 -11.04
N LEU A 176 -21.88 0.73 -10.16
CA LEU A 176 -22.26 0.46 -8.76
C LEU A 176 -23.56 -0.33 -8.68
N GLY A 177 -24.57 0.08 -9.46
CA GLY A 177 -25.87 -0.63 -9.54
C GLY A 177 -25.68 -2.08 -10.00
N LEU A 178 -24.89 -2.32 -11.05
CA LEU A 178 -24.60 -3.66 -11.56
C LEU A 178 -23.86 -4.52 -10.51
N ILE A 179 -22.89 -3.96 -9.79
CA ILE A 179 -22.18 -4.67 -8.74
C ILE A 179 -23.12 -5.05 -7.59
N HIS A 180 -24.05 -4.17 -7.21
CA HIS A 180 -25.05 -4.44 -6.16
C HIS A 180 -26.14 -5.42 -6.60
N ASP A 181 -26.39 -5.54 -7.91
CA ASP A 181 -27.27 -6.57 -8.49
C ASP A 181 -26.60 -7.96 -8.45
N MET A 182 -25.28 -8.02 -8.69
CA MET A 182 -24.49 -9.25 -8.68
C MET A 182 -24.14 -9.75 -7.27
N TYR A 183 -23.93 -8.83 -6.33
CA TYR A 183 -23.42 -9.09 -4.99
C TYR A 183 -24.16 -8.27 -3.95
N HIS A 184 -24.37 -8.82 -2.77
CA HIS A 184 -25.06 -8.11 -1.69
C HIS A 184 -24.14 -7.09 -1.00
N PRO A 185 -24.48 -5.79 -1.00
CA PRO A 185 -23.69 -4.79 -0.30
C PRO A 185 -23.80 -4.94 1.22
N LEU A 186 -22.67 -4.83 1.91
CA LEU A 186 -22.66 -4.79 3.37
C LEU A 186 -23.21 -3.44 3.87
N PRO A 187 -24.15 -3.45 4.83
CA PRO A 187 -24.69 -2.22 5.41
C PRO A 187 -23.59 -1.31 5.99
N ASN A 188 -23.75 0.00 5.83
CA ASN A 188 -22.81 1.02 6.35
C ASN A 188 -21.38 0.95 5.78
N ARG A 189 -21.16 0.25 4.66
CA ARG A 189 -19.85 0.14 4.00
C ARG A 189 -19.79 0.86 2.66
N PHE A 190 -20.87 1.50 2.24
CA PHE A 190 -20.88 2.36 1.07
C PHE A 190 -20.39 3.77 1.39
N LYS A 191 -19.54 4.33 0.52
CA LYS A 191 -19.06 5.71 0.61
C LYS A 191 -19.06 6.34 -0.78
N ASP A 192 -19.77 7.43 -0.91
CA ASP A 192 -19.83 8.25 -2.12
C ASP A 192 -18.88 9.45 -1.98
N TYR A 193 -17.67 9.29 -2.50
CA TYR A 193 -16.69 10.37 -2.59
C TYR A 193 -16.77 11.14 -3.94
N ILE A 194 -17.77 10.84 -4.80
CA ILE A 194 -18.05 11.65 -5.96
C ILE A 194 -18.93 12.83 -5.55
N SER A 195 -20.04 12.55 -4.85
CA SER A 195 -20.94 13.61 -4.34
C SER A 195 -20.32 14.41 -3.19
N THR A 196 -19.47 13.77 -2.37
CA THR A 196 -18.77 14.43 -1.26
C THR A 196 -17.26 14.13 -1.35
N PRO A 197 -16.52 14.86 -2.20
CA PRO A 197 -15.09 14.64 -2.40
C PRO A 197 -14.28 14.81 -1.12
N LYS A 198 -13.16 14.07 -1.00
CA LYS A 198 -12.24 14.28 0.11
C LYS A 198 -11.54 15.64 -0.02
N PRO A 199 -10.99 16.21 1.09
CA PRO A 199 -10.28 17.50 1.05
C PRO A 199 -9.11 17.57 0.06
N ASN A 200 -8.54 16.41 -0.32
CA ASN A 200 -7.46 16.32 -1.32
C ASN A 200 -7.98 16.15 -2.76
N GLY A 201 -9.28 16.35 -3.01
CA GLY A 201 -9.88 16.21 -4.33
C GLY A 201 -10.14 14.77 -4.80
N TYR A 202 -9.89 13.75 -3.96
CA TYR A 202 -10.17 12.36 -4.32
C TYR A 202 -11.65 12.10 -4.49
N GLN A 203 -12.02 11.52 -5.64
CA GLN A 203 -13.39 11.13 -5.99
C GLN A 203 -13.42 9.64 -6.35
N SER A 204 -14.37 8.90 -5.80
CA SER A 204 -14.63 7.49 -6.12
C SER A 204 -15.88 7.01 -5.39
N LEU A 205 -16.49 5.94 -5.88
CA LEU A 205 -17.48 5.16 -5.13
C LEU A 205 -16.76 3.98 -4.46
N HIS A 206 -17.03 3.77 -3.18
CA HIS A 206 -16.51 2.62 -2.46
C HIS A 206 -17.67 1.80 -1.91
N THR A 207 -17.68 0.52 -2.19
CA THR A 207 -18.64 -0.42 -1.62
C THR A 207 -17.91 -1.67 -1.15
N THR A 208 -18.49 -2.37 -0.18
CA THR A 208 -18.05 -3.70 0.24
C THR A 208 -19.21 -4.65 0.00
N VAL A 209 -18.98 -5.73 -0.71
CA VAL A 209 -20.00 -6.71 -1.11
C VAL A 209 -19.60 -8.13 -0.72
N ILE A 210 -20.59 -9.02 -0.60
CA ILE A 210 -20.46 -10.47 -0.33
C ILE A 210 -21.25 -11.26 -1.37
#